data_95c4c6c76161aba2a6165f9857c35fe1
#
_entry.id   95c4c6c76161aba2a6165f9857c35fe1
#
_cell.length_a   1.000
_cell.length_b   1.000
_cell.length_c   1.000
_cell.angle_alpha   90.00
_cell.angle_beta   90.00
_cell.angle_gamma   90.00
#
_symmetry.space_group_name_H-M   'P 1'
#
loop_
_entity.id
_entity.type
_entity.pdbx_description
1 polymer ?
#
loop_
_entity_poly.entity_id
_entity_poly.type
_entity_poly.pdbx_seq_one_letter_code
_entity_poly.pdbx_strand_id
1 'polypeptide(L)'
;MELKIEYVSPESLTPADYNPRTITPEALEALAVLMDAHGFVDPIIARRSDGLIIGGHQRIKANALRSSPQARVPVVFLEDVSDDMAKALNVALNSPSAQGRYDKAALSVLLGQLDMSRLEVEQLTALDSEYIVELTDRIDPEPLNPLVDLGEAVPPPSGAEVPEVVIVFELDHQQYVSAKEHFDHLIDSHNLSAHVHFEDQL
;
A
#
# COMPACT_ATOMS: atom_id res chain seq x y z
N MET A 1 17.32 -23.15 -15.26
CA MET A 1 18.29 -22.07 -14.98
C MET A 1 18.18 -21.74 -13.50
N GLU A 2 19.26 -21.82 -12.74
CA GLU A 2 19.24 -21.43 -11.33
C GLU A 2 19.62 -19.95 -11.22
N LEU A 3 18.79 -19.13 -10.59
CA LEU A 3 19.09 -17.71 -10.39
C LEU A 3 20.07 -17.56 -9.22
N LYS A 4 21.13 -16.79 -9.42
CA LYS A 4 22.10 -16.46 -8.37
C LYS A 4 22.15 -14.97 -8.17
N ILE A 5 22.18 -14.55 -6.90
CA ILE A 5 22.39 -13.16 -6.53
C ILE A 5 23.89 -12.94 -6.34
N GLU A 6 24.42 -11.98 -7.07
CA GLU A 6 25.80 -11.51 -6.92
C GLU A 6 25.80 -10.08 -6.39
N TYR A 7 26.81 -9.75 -5.61
CA TYR A 7 26.98 -8.38 -5.12
C TYR A 7 28.10 -7.70 -5.91
N VAL A 8 27.75 -6.60 -6.61
CA VAL A 8 28.67 -5.84 -7.45
C VAL A 8 28.63 -4.36 -7.12
N SER A 9 29.70 -3.64 -7.51
CA SER A 9 29.68 -2.17 -7.42
C SER A 9 28.63 -1.57 -8.33
N PRO A 10 27.86 -0.54 -7.87
CA PRO A 10 26.90 0.18 -8.71
C PRO A 10 27.53 0.72 -10.02
N GLU A 11 28.81 1.13 -9.99
CA GLU A 11 29.54 1.67 -11.14
C GLU A 11 29.78 0.62 -12.24
N SER A 12 29.67 -0.68 -11.93
CA SER A 12 29.76 -1.74 -12.93
C SER A 12 28.47 -1.96 -13.71
N LEU A 13 27.41 -1.25 -13.34
CA LEU A 13 26.10 -1.35 -13.95
C LEU A 13 25.83 -0.14 -14.85
N THR A 14 25.28 -0.40 -16.03
CA THR A 14 24.96 0.63 -17.03
C THR A 14 23.44 0.82 -17.10
N PRO A 15 22.92 1.99 -16.75
CA PRO A 15 21.50 2.27 -16.96
C PRO A 15 21.11 2.20 -18.42
N ALA A 16 19.94 1.61 -18.72
CA ALA A 16 19.40 1.60 -20.08
C ALA A 16 18.84 2.99 -20.42
N ASP A 17 19.37 3.63 -21.45
CA ASP A 17 18.95 4.94 -21.96
C ASP A 17 17.52 4.94 -22.52
N TYR A 18 17.08 3.78 -23.00
CA TYR A 18 15.72 3.56 -23.53
C TYR A 18 14.67 3.24 -22.43
N ASN A 19 15.02 3.23 -21.14
CA ASN A 19 14.06 2.90 -20.08
C ASN A 19 12.92 3.91 -20.02
N PRO A 20 11.66 3.53 -20.32
CA PRO A 20 10.55 4.48 -20.39
C PRO A 20 9.97 4.85 -19.02
N ARG A 21 10.37 4.13 -17.95
CA ARG A 21 9.78 4.32 -16.62
C ARG A 21 10.39 5.54 -15.93
N THR A 22 9.53 6.49 -15.59
CA THR A 22 9.86 7.64 -14.76
C THR A 22 9.38 7.40 -13.32
N ILE A 23 9.91 8.17 -12.40
CA ILE A 23 9.53 8.21 -10.99
C ILE A 23 9.58 9.67 -10.53
N THR A 24 8.67 10.07 -9.66
CA THR A 24 8.72 11.41 -9.07
C THR A 24 9.85 11.49 -8.02
N PRO A 25 10.37 12.69 -7.73
CA PRO A 25 11.38 12.86 -6.70
C PRO A 25 10.92 12.32 -5.34
N GLU A 26 9.68 12.58 -4.97
CA GLU A 26 9.08 12.16 -3.70
C GLU A 26 9.02 10.63 -3.60
N ALA A 27 8.57 9.95 -4.66
CA ALA A 27 8.54 8.49 -4.70
C ALA A 27 9.95 7.87 -4.72
N LEU A 28 10.95 8.57 -5.28
CA LEU A 28 12.34 8.13 -5.24
C LEU A 28 12.92 8.27 -3.83
N GLU A 29 12.61 9.35 -3.12
CA GLU A 29 12.98 9.55 -1.72
C GLU A 29 12.32 8.51 -0.81
N ALA A 30 11.02 8.24 -0.99
CA ALA A 30 10.33 7.18 -0.26
C ALA A 30 11.00 5.81 -0.46
N LEU A 31 11.40 5.50 -1.69
CA LEU A 31 12.16 4.28 -1.98
C LEU A 31 13.51 4.25 -1.27
N ALA A 32 14.21 5.38 -1.17
CA ALA A 32 15.49 5.47 -0.44
C ALA A 32 15.29 5.25 1.06
N VAL A 33 14.24 5.81 1.66
CA VAL A 33 13.88 5.61 3.07
C VAL A 33 13.56 4.12 3.33
N LEU A 34 12.76 3.50 2.48
CA LEU A 34 12.45 2.06 2.56
C LEU A 34 13.73 1.22 2.49
N MET A 35 14.65 1.58 1.58
CA MET A 35 15.94 0.89 1.42
C MET A 35 16.90 1.17 2.59
N ASP A 36 16.80 2.30 3.28
CA ASP A 36 17.56 2.55 4.49
C ASP A 36 17.12 1.64 5.64
N ALA A 37 15.82 1.41 5.77
CA ALA A 37 15.24 0.54 6.79
C ALA A 37 15.51 -0.97 6.52
N HIS A 38 15.37 -1.41 5.27
CA HIS A 38 15.31 -2.85 4.92
C HIS A 38 16.39 -3.31 3.93
N GLY A 39 17.18 -2.40 3.36
CA GLY A 39 18.14 -2.71 2.31
C GLY A 39 17.46 -2.99 0.96
N PHE A 40 18.15 -3.75 0.12
CA PHE A 40 17.59 -4.22 -1.16
C PHE A 40 16.75 -5.47 -0.93
N VAL A 41 15.44 -5.32 -0.84
CA VAL A 41 14.49 -6.46 -0.74
C VAL A 41 14.24 -7.14 -2.09
N ASP A 42 14.55 -6.45 -3.19
CA ASP A 42 14.40 -6.94 -4.56
C ASP A 42 15.69 -6.64 -5.35
N PRO A 43 16.37 -7.64 -5.92
CA PRO A 43 17.65 -7.43 -6.61
C PRO A 43 17.49 -6.67 -7.92
N ILE A 44 18.59 -6.10 -8.39
CA ILE A 44 18.69 -5.53 -9.73
C ILE A 44 18.79 -6.68 -10.73
N ILE A 45 18.19 -6.51 -11.90
CA ILE A 45 18.33 -7.46 -13.01
C ILE A 45 19.18 -6.79 -14.09
N ALA A 46 20.29 -7.42 -14.46
CA ALA A 46 21.20 -6.88 -15.45
C ALA A 46 21.66 -7.96 -16.43
N ARG A 47 22.09 -7.52 -17.60
CA ARG A 47 22.73 -8.38 -18.60
C ARG A 47 24.19 -8.62 -18.20
N ARG A 48 24.63 -9.87 -18.28
CA ARG A 48 25.99 -10.26 -17.87
C ARG A 48 27.09 -9.62 -18.71
N SER A 49 26.90 -9.55 -20.01
CA SER A 49 27.96 -9.18 -20.95
C SER A 49 28.48 -7.75 -20.78
N ASP A 50 27.62 -6.82 -20.33
CA ASP A 50 27.94 -5.38 -20.30
C ASP A 50 27.37 -4.66 -19.07
N GLY A 51 26.75 -5.37 -18.14
CA GLY A 51 26.14 -4.77 -16.96
C GLY A 51 24.90 -3.93 -17.24
N LEU A 52 24.31 -4.01 -18.44
CA LEU A 52 23.12 -3.24 -18.81
C LEU A 52 21.95 -3.58 -17.88
N ILE A 53 21.41 -2.58 -17.18
CA ILE A 53 20.29 -2.74 -16.27
C ILE A 53 19.01 -2.98 -17.08
N ILE A 54 18.35 -4.11 -16.84
CA ILE A 54 17.05 -4.47 -17.40
C ILE A 54 15.91 -4.12 -16.44
N GLY A 55 16.12 -4.34 -15.13
CA GLY A 55 15.18 -4.01 -14.07
C GLY A 55 15.87 -3.44 -12.85
N GLY A 56 15.18 -2.52 -12.14
CA GLY A 56 15.73 -1.93 -10.92
C GLY A 56 16.46 -0.59 -11.07
N HIS A 57 16.26 0.12 -12.17
CA HIS A 57 16.84 1.46 -12.41
C HIS A 57 16.59 2.43 -11.26
N GLN A 58 15.37 2.43 -10.70
CA GLN A 58 15.04 3.34 -9.60
C GLN A 58 15.75 2.95 -8.31
N ARG A 59 15.98 1.65 -8.06
CA ARG A 59 16.73 1.17 -6.89
C ARG A 59 18.19 1.61 -6.91
N ILE A 60 18.83 1.67 -8.08
CA ILE A 60 20.18 2.24 -8.21
C ILE A 60 20.18 3.73 -7.88
N LYS A 61 19.20 4.48 -8.40
CA LYS A 61 19.07 5.91 -8.11
C LYS A 61 18.78 6.16 -6.63
N ALA A 62 17.83 5.40 -6.06
CA ALA A 62 17.52 5.50 -4.63
C ALA A 62 18.72 5.14 -3.74
N ASN A 63 19.52 4.14 -4.13
CA ASN A 63 20.73 3.80 -3.38
C ASN A 63 21.69 4.98 -3.25
N ALA A 64 21.79 5.84 -4.24
CA ALA A 64 22.63 7.04 -4.18
C ALA A 64 22.05 8.13 -3.26
N LEU A 65 20.75 8.12 -2.97
CA LEU A 65 20.07 9.07 -2.08
C LEU A 65 20.01 8.60 -0.63
N ARG A 66 20.36 7.36 -0.35
CA ARG A 66 20.33 6.81 1.01
C ARG A 66 21.27 7.55 1.95
N SER A 67 20.94 7.57 3.23
CA SER A 67 21.80 8.07 4.29
C SER A 67 23.14 7.32 4.36
N SER A 68 23.12 6.03 3.98
CA SER A 68 24.31 5.18 3.86
C SER A 68 24.22 4.34 2.57
N PRO A 69 24.68 4.88 1.42
CA PRO A 69 24.68 4.17 0.16
C PRO A 69 25.47 2.86 0.22
N GLN A 70 24.89 1.78 -0.28
CA GLN A 70 25.60 0.51 -0.33
C GLN A 70 26.65 0.51 -1.45
N ALA A 71 27.90 0.20 -1.10
CA ALA A 71 29.00 0.09 -2.04
C ALA A 71 28.89 -1.14 -2.95
N ARG A 72 28.10 -2.13 -2.56
CA ARG A 72 27.81 -3.33 -3.36
C ARG A 72 26.31 -3.61 -3.32
N VAL A 73 25.72 -3.78 -4.49
CA VAL A 73 24.29 -3.98 -4.67
C VAL A 73 23.99 -5.40 -5.17
N PRO A 74 22.88 -6.01 -4.75
CA PRO A 74 22.48 -7.34 -5.20
C PRO A 74 21.99 -7.31 -6.64
N VAL A 75 22.54 -8.19 -7.48
CA VAL A 75 22.21 -8.29 -8.90
C VAL A 75 21.96 -9.75 -9.30
N VAL A 76 20.94 -9.97 -10.08
CA VAL A 76 20.72 -11.18 -10.85
C VAL A 76 21.14 -10.91 -12.28
N PHE A 77 22.15 -11.62 -12.75
CA PHE A 77 22.62 -11.50 -14.11
C PHE A 77 21.90 -12.48 -15.04
N LEU A 78 21.47 -11.97 -16.18
CA LEU A 78 20.92 -12.76 -17.27
C LEU A 78 22.01 -13.00 -18.31
N GLU A 79 22.23 -14.27 -18.64
CA GLU A 79 23.16 -14.70 -19.66
C GLU A 79 22.51 -14.65 -21.05
N ASP A 80 23.29 -14.46 -22.10
CA ASP A 80 22.90 -14.60 -23.51
C ASP A 80 21.65 -13.80 -23.92
N VAL A 81 21.47 -12.59 -23.35
CA VAL A 81 20.34 -11.71 -23.65
C VAL A 81 20.71 -10.76 -24.77
N SER A 82 20.00 -10.82 -25.91
CA SER A 82 20.14 -9.87 -27.00
C SER A 82 19.58 -8.49 -26.64
N ASP A 83 19.91 -7.45 -27.41
CA ASP A 83 19.41 -6.08 -27.19
C ASP A 83 17.89 -6.02 -27.26
N ASP A 84 17.27 -6.69 -28.21
CA ASP A 84 15.81 -6.69 -28.34
C ASP A 84 15.14 -7.45 -27.18
N MET A 85 15.75 -8.54 -26.73
CA MET A 85 15.27 -9.25 -25.55
C MET A 85 15.42 -8.41 -24.28
N ALA A 86 16.52 -7.66 -24.13
CA ALA A 86 16.71 -6.77 -22.98
C ALA A 86 15.63 -5.67 -22.94
N LYS A 87 15.30 -5.07 -24.10
CA LYS A 87 14.19 -4.10 -24.23
C LYS A 87 12.85 -4.73 -23.92
N ALA A 88 12.55 -5.91 -24.47
CA ALA A 88 11.30 -6.61 -24.21
C ALA A 88 11.13 -6.96 -22.73
N LEU A 89 12.19 -7.45 -22.09
CA LEU A 89 12.19 -7.75 -20.65
C LEU A 89 12.03 -6.48 -19.79
N ASN A 90 12.67 -5.36 -20.16
CA ASN A 90 12.48 -4.08 -19.46
C ASN A 90 11.02 -3.65 -19.49
N VAL A 91 10.35 -3.77 -20.65
CA VAL A 91 8.90 -3.47 -20.75
C VAL A 91 8.07 -4.48 -19.93
N ALA A 92 8.35 -5.77 -20.06
CA ALA A 92 7.59 -6.82 -19.39
C ALA A 92 7.64 -6.71 -17.87
N LEU A 93 8.82 -6.45 -17.28
CA LEU A 93 9.03 -6.28 -15.84
C LEU A 93 8.30 -5.04 -15.28
N ASN A 94 7.96 -4.08 -16.12
CA ASN A 94 7.28 -2.84 -15.73
C ASN A 94 5.85 -2.75 -16.28
N SER A 95 5.37 -3.80 -16.94
CA SER A 95 4.03 -3.80 -17.54
C SER A 95 2.94 -3.88 -16.47
N PRO A 96 2.00 -2.91 -16.43
CA PRO A 96 0.85 -2.98 -15.52
C PRO A 96 0.02 -4.26 -15.71
N SER A 97 -0.03 -4.79 -16.93
CA SER A 97 -0.73 -6.04 -17.23
C SER A 97 -0.07 -7.26 -16.60
N ALA A 98 1.26 -7.26 -16.48
CA ALA A 98 2.02 -8.34 -15.85
C ALA A 98 2.05 -8.21 -14.31
N GLN A 99 2.02 -6.98 -13.79
CA GLN A 99 2.01 -6.71 -12.35
C GLN A 99 0.61 -6.82 -11.73
N GLY A 100 -0.46 -6.82 -12.56
CA GLY A 100 -1.83 -6.84 -12.11
C GLY A 100 -2.33 -5.48 -11.61
N ARG A 101 -3.45 -5.52 -10.92
CA ARG A 101 -4.07 -4.34 -10.30
C ARG A 101 -4.43 -4.69 -8.86
N TYR A 102 -4.39 -3.70 -7.99
CA TYR A 102 -4.92 -3.86 -6.65
C TYR A 102 -6.45 -4.01 -6.70
N ASP A 103 -6.97 -4.99 -5.97
CA ASP A 103 -8.34 -4.94 -5.51
C ASP A 103 -8.44 -3.84 -4.44
N LYS A 104 -9.23 -2.81 -4.72
CA LYS A 104 -9.29 -1.63 -3.85
C LYS A 104 -9.85 -1.97 -2.47
N ALA A 105 -10.83 -2.85 -2.38
CA ALA A 105 -11.43 -3.25 -1.11
C ALA A 105 -10.42 -4.06 -0.26
N ALA A 106 -9.74 -5.02 -0.88
CA ALA A 106 -8.71 -5.80 -0.21
C ALA A 106 -7.52 -4.94 0.22
N LEU A 107 -7.09 -3.98 -0.61
CA LEU A 107 -6.01 -3.05 -0.27
C LEU A 107 -6.40 -2.13 0.89
N SER A 108 -7.62 -1.60 0.90
CA SER A 108 -8.17 -0.78 1.99
C SER A 108 -8.14 -1.53 3.32
N VAL A 109 -8.64 -2.77 3.34
CA VAL A 109 -8.59 -3.63 4.53
C VAL A 109 -7.15 -3.87 4.99
N LEU A 110 -6.24 -4.17 4.06
CA LEU A 110 -4.82 -4.39 4.38
C LEU A 110 -4.17 -3.14 4.99
N LEU A 111 -4.39 -1.96 4.40
CA LEU A 111 -3.85 -0.71 4.91
C LEU A 111 -4.41 -0.37 6.30
N GLY A 112 -5.70 -0.64 6.54
CA GLY A 112 -6.33 -0.46 7.85
C GLY A 112 -5.85 -1.43 8.94
N GLN A 113 -5.19 -2.53 8.59
CA GLN A 113 -4.58 -3.48 9.52
C GLN A 113 -3.14 -3.13 9.89
N LEU A 114 -2.53 -2.17 9.20
CA LEU A 114 -1.17 -1.74 9.52
C LEU A 114 -1.21 -0.86 10.78
N ASP A 115 -0.45 -1.26 11.80
CA ASP A 115 -0.22 -0.46 13.00
C ASP A 115 0.86 0.61 12.70
N MET A 116 0.52 1.51 11.78
CA MET A 116 1.39 2.57 11.27
C MET A 116 0.58 3.84 11.10
N SER A 117 1.23 4.99 11.33
CA SER A 117 0.63 6.27 10.97
C SER A 117 0.47 6.38 9.45
N ARG A 118 -0.49 7.18 9.01
CA ARG A 118 -0.73 7.44 7.59
C ARG A 118 0.54 7.90 6.87
N LEU A 119 1.31 8.80 7.51
CA LEU A 119 2.56 9.30 6.95
C LEU A 119 3.58 8.17 6.73
N GLU A 120 3.70 7.23 7.68
CA GLU A 120 4.57 6.06 7.52
C GLU A 120 4.10 5.16 6.38
N VAL A 121 2.79 4.93 6.25
CA VAL A 121 2.22 4.16 5.12
C VAL A 121 2.56 4.82 3.79
N GLU A 122 2.37 6.13 3.66
CA GLU A 122 2.73 6.91 2.46
C GLU A 122 4.22 6.77 2.12
N GLN A 123 5.08 6.96 3.12
CA GLN A 123 6.53 6.88 2.96
C GLN A 123 7.02 5.47 2.60
N LEU A 124 6.42 4.43 3.17
CA LEU A 124 6.87 3.05 2.96
C LEU A 124 6.28 2.42 1.70
N THR A 125 5.04 2.75 1.34
CA THR A 125 4.36 2.15 0.18
C THR A 125 4.57 2.94 -1.10
N ALA A 126 4.99 4.20 -1.01
CA ALA A 126 5.01 5.17 -2.11
C ALA A 126 3.64 5.30 -2.81
N LEU A 127 2.56 4.96 -2.12
CA LEU A 127 1.22 5.23 -2.58
C LEU A 127 0.94 6.73 -2.44
N ASP A 128 0.23 7.28 -3.41
CA ASP A 128 -0.19 8.68 -3.38
C ASP A 128 -1.14 8.95 -2.20
N SER A 129 -0.95 10.08 -1.51
CA SER A 129 -1.76 10.47 -0.36
C SER A 129 -3.26 10.53 -0.69
N GLU A 130 -3.61 11.09 -1.85
CA GLU A 130 -5.01 11.18 -2.28
C GLU A 130 -5.58 9.78 -2.53
N TYR A 131 -4.78 8.87 -3.07
CA TYR A 131 -5.19 7.49 -3.28
C TYR A 131 -5.39 6.73 -1.97
N ILE A 132 -4.52 6.95 -0.97
CA ILE A 132 -4.71 6.38 0.37
C ILE A 132 -5.98 6.93 1.01
N VAL A 133 -6.24 8.25 0.91
CA VAL A 133 -7.51 8.86 1.36
C VAL A 133 -8.69 8.19 0.67
N GLU A 134 -8.67 8.13 -0.67
CA GLU A 134 -9.76 7.49 -1.42
C GLU A 134 -10.04 6.05 -0.95
N LEU A 135 -8.99 5.32 -0.58
CA LEU A 135 -9.11 3.96 -0.07
C LEU A 135 -9.61 3.89 1.37
N THR A 136 -9.18 4.81 2.23
CA THR A 136 -9.49 4.79 3.66
C THR A 136 -10.77 5.54 4.00
N ASP A 137 -11.09 6.63 3.33
CA ASP A 137 -12.33 7.41 3.54
C ASP A 137 -13.56 6.72 2.92
N ARG A 138 -13.37 5.74 2.04
CA ARG A 138 -14.45 4.88 1.51
C ARG A 138 -14.73 3.65 2.39
N ILE A 139 -14.09 3.53 3.53
CA ILE A 139 -14.56 2.65 4.57
C ILE A 139 -15.69 3.40 5.31
N ASP A 140 -16.85 3.59 4.64
CA ASP A 140 -18.09 3.29 5.32
C ASP A 140 -17.87 1.87 5.86
N PRO A 141 -17.92 1.65 7.14
CA PRO A 141 -17.94 0.29 7.64
C PRO A 141 -19.28 -0.33 7.23
N GLU A 142 -19.42 -0.69 5.95
CA GLU A 142 -20.33 -1.80 5.71
C GLU A 142 -19.80 -2.90 6.63
N PRO A 143 -20.58 -3.33 7.61
CA PRO A 143 -20.13 -4.38 8.49
C PRO A 143 -19.68 -5.49 7.56
N LEU A 144 -18.41 -5.94 7.75
CA LEU A 144 -17.91 -7.17 7.16
C LEU A 144 -18.99 -8.20 7.46
N ASN A 145 -19.90 -8.35 6.51
CA ASN A 145 -20.82 -9.46 6.52
C ASN A 145 -19.90 -10.66 6.26
N PRO A 146 -19.50 -11.43 7.29
CA PRO A 146 -18.84 -12.67 7.01
C PRO A 146 -19.81 -13.37 6.08
N LEU A 147 -19.37 -13.76 4.89
CA LEU A 147 -20.10 -14.64 3.99
C LEU A 147 -20.25 -16.01 4.69
N VAL A 148 -21.01 -16.01 5.75
CA VAL A 148 -21.75 -17.14 6.19
C VAL A 148 -23.02 -17.04 5.36
N ASP A 149 -23.13 -17.90 4.37
CA ASP A 149 -24.40 -18.26 3.75
C ASP A 149 -25.31 -18.79 4.88
N LEU A 150 -25.88 -17.88 5.63
CA LEU A 150 -27.01 -18.14 6.51
C LEU A 150 -28.20 -18.14 5.57
N GLY A 151 -28.50 -19.32 5.05
CA GLY A 151 -29.68 -19.56 4.23
C GLY A 151 -30.86 -18.69 4.67
N GLU A 152 -31.69 -18.29 3.69
CA GLU A 152 -32.82 -17.34 3.77
C GLU A 152 -33.24 -16.98 5.19
N ALA A 153 -33.06 -15.69 5.58
CA ALA A 153 -33.44 -15.20 6.88
C ALA A 153 -34.88 -15.59 7.17
N VAL A 154 -35.06 -16.55 8.05
CA VAL A 154 -36.38 -16.88 8.58
C VAL A 154 -36.86 -15.64 9.32
N PRO A 155 -37.97 -14.99 8.90
CA PRO A 155 -38.47 -13.83 9.62
C PRO A 155 -38.72 -14.23 11.07
N PRO A 156 -38.39 -13.36 12.05
CA PRO A 156 -38.61 -13.68 13.46
C PRO A 156 -40.10 -13.99 13.70
N PRO A 157 -40.40 -14.95 14.56
CA PRO A 157 -41.78 -15.28 14.85
C PRO A 157 -42.50 -14.02 15.36
N SER A 158 -43.70 -13.79 14.83
CA SER A 158 -44.54 -12.65 15.20
C SER A 158 -44.70 -12.58 16.74
N GLY A 159 -44.14 -11.55 17.38
CA GLY A 159 -44.18 -11.32 18.81
C GLY A 159 -42.84 -11.47 19.57
N ALA A 160 -41.73 -11.76 18.90
CA ALA A 160 -40.42 -11.70 19.54
C ALA A 160 -39.99 -10.23 19.73
N GLU A 161 -39.61 -9.86 20.96
CA GLU A 161 -38.96 -8.56 21.21
C GLU A 161 -37.66 -8.52 20.40
N VAL A 162 -37.53 -7.49 19.54
CA VAL A 162 -36.30 -7.24 18.84
C VAL A 162 -35.24 -6.85 19.88
N PRO A 163 -34.10 -7.55 20.00
CA PRO A 163 -33.10 -7.19 20.99
C PRO A 163 -32.60 -5.76 20.73
N GLU A 164 -32.64 -4.95 21.75
CA GLU A 164 -32.09 -3.59 21.74
C GLU A 164 -30.57 -3.70 21.63
N VAL A 165 -29.99 -3.15 20.57
CA VAL A 165 -28.54 -3.08 20.41
C VAL A 165 -28.10 -1.69 20.85
N VAL A 166 -27.30 -1.63 21.90
CA VAL A 166 -26.70 -0.39 22.40
C VAL A 166 -25.24 -0.33 21.96
N ILE A 167 -24.88 0.72 21.22
CA ILE A 167 -23.51 0.99 20.82
C ILE A 167 -23.04 2.20 21.63
N VAL A 168 -21.94 2.04 22.34
CA VAL A 168 -21.34 3.09 23.18
C VAL A 168 -20.05 3.55 22.52
N PHE A 169 -19.93 4.86 22.29
CA PHE A 169 -18.71 5.49 21.82
C PHE A 169 -18.12 6.31 22.97
N GLU A 170 -16.87 6.10 23.30
CA GLU A 170 -16.09 6.93 24.21
C GLU A 170 -15.27 7.93 23.39
N LEU A 171 -15.61 9.21 23.46
CA LEU A 171 -14.97 10.27 22.69
C LEU A 171 -14.61 11.43 23.62
N ASP A 172 -13.46 12.04 23.38
CA ASP A 172 -13.19 13.35 23.98
C ASP A 172 -14.05 14.45 23.33
N HIS A 173 -14.08 15.62 23.94
CA HIS A 173 -14.92 16.73 23.49
C HIS A 173 -14.58 17.17 22.04
N GLN A 174 -13.31 17.14 21.66
CA GLN A 174 -12.86 17.56 20.35
C GLN A 174 -13.23 16.54 19.27
N GLN A 175 -13.09 15.26 19.58
CA GLN A 175 -13.52 14.14 18.73
C GLN A 175 -15.04 14.15 18.54
N TYR A 176 -15.81 14.39 19.61
CA TYR A 176 -17.27 14.50 19.51
C TYR A 176 -17.69 15.66 18.59
N VAL A 177 -17.13 16.86 18.77
CA VAL A 177 -17.44 18.02 17.93
C VAL A 177 -17.13 17.76 16.46
N SER A 178 -16.01 17.08 16.19
CA SER A 178 -15.59 16.72 14.82
C SER A 178 -16.51 15.67 14.17
N ALA A 179 -17.02 14.72 14.96
CA ALA A 179 -17.85 13.62 14.46
C ALA A 179 -19.36 13.91 14.51
N LYS A 180 -19.78 14.99 15.17
CA LYS A 180 -21.19 15.27 15.47
C LYS A 180 -22.09 15.24 14.23
N GLU A 181 -21.70 15.88 13.14
CA GLU A 181 -22.51 15.93 11.91
C GLU A 181 -22.73 14.52 11.32
N HIS A 182 -21.75 13.64 11.45
CA HIS A 182 -21.86 12.26 10.98
C HIS A 182 -22.81 11.45 11.86
N PHE A 183 -22.78 11.65 13.18
CA PHE A 183 -23.72 10.99 14.10
C PHE A 183 -25.14 11.50 13.88
N ASP A 184 -25.34 12.81 13.72
CA ASP A 184 -26.65 13.38 13.45
C ASP A 184 -27.24 12.81 12.16
N HIS A 185 -26.44 12.70 11.11
CA HIS A 185 -26.87 12.09 9.85
C HIS A 185 -27.25 10.60 9.98
N LEU A 186 -26.47 9.83 10.74
CA LEU A 186 -26.77 8.41 11.03
C LEU A 186 -28.08 8.25 11.81
N ILE A 187 -28.28 9.06 12.83
CA ILE A 187 -29.49 9.07 13.67
C ILE A 187 -30.72 9.35 12.80
N ASP A 188 -30.66 10.41 11.99
CA ASP A 188 -31.76 10.82 11.15
C ASP A 188 -32.08 9.84 10.02
N SER A 189 -31.04 9.30 9.36
CA SER A 189 -31.23 8.41 8.22
C SER A 189 -31.75 7.03 8.58
N HIS A 190 -31.50 6.56 9.81
CA HIS A 190 -31.86 5.22 10.28
C HIS A 190 -32.90 5.23 11.41
N ASN A 191 -33.46 6.40 11.74
CA ASN A 191 -34.43 6.58 12.82
C ASN A 191 -33.96 5.98 14.16
N LEU A 192 -32.70 6.29 14.51
CA LEU A 192 -32.06 5.82 15.74
C LEU A 192 -32.32 6.78 16.90
N SER A 193 -32.16 6.29 18.13
CA SER A 193 -32.13 7.13 19.33
C SER A 193 -30.71 7.20 19.86
N ALA A 194 -30.24 8.42 20.19
CA ALA A 194 -28.94 8.59 20.80
C ALA A 194 -29.03 9.40 22.08
N HIS A 195 -28.23 9.00 23.04
CA HIS A 195 -28.05 9.73 24.30
C HIS A 195 -26.58 10.10 24.44
N VAL A 196 -26.29 11.41 24.55
CA VAL A 196 -24.94 11.90 24.78
C VAL A 196 -24.76 12.23 26.26
N HIS A 197 -23.78 11.63 26.87
CA HIS A 197 -23.41 11.89 28.26
C HIS A 197 -22.03 12.51 28.32
N PHE A 198 -21.90 13.65 28.95
CA PHE A 198 -20.60 14.27 29.19
C PHE A 198 -20.19 13.96 30.63
N GLU A 199 -18.99 13.38 30.82
CA GLU A 199 -18.40 13.35 32.15
C GLU A 199 -17.96 14.76 32.52
N ASP A 200 -18.59 15.33 33.55
CA ASP A 200 -18.13 16.59 34.13
C ASP A 200 -16.72 16.38 34.69
N GLN A 201 -15.73 17.06 34.12
CA GLN A 201 -14.42 17.14 34.73
C GLN A 201 -14.55 17.96 36.01
N LEU A 202 -14.46 17.26 37.14
CA LEU A 202 -14.25 17.85 38.48
C LEU A 202 -12.80 18.33 38.61
#